data_a703437e40a015eb2d9c99d1f74292fe
#
_entry.id   a703437e40a015eb2d9c99d1f74292fe
#
_cell.length_a   1.000
_cell.length_b   1.000
_cell.length_c   1.000
_cell.angle_alpha   90.00
_cell.angle_beta   90.00
_cell.angle_gamma   90.00
#
_symmetry.space_group_name_H-M   'P 1'
#
loop_
_entity.id
_entity.type
_entity.pdbx_description
1 polymer ?
#
loop_
_entity_poly.entity_id
_entity_poly.type
_entity_poly.pdbx_seq_one_letter_code
_entity_poly.pdbx_strand_id
1 'polypeptide(L)'
;MPVALNAIASDQAAPTEATLEKTLYFLDYVVSHPDAVLTYNASDMLLNLRSDASYLSEPKVRSRAGGHFFMSDNAKYLDNNGAVLNIAKIICNVVTSASDAEINALFIKTRQTIPACYLLEEMGHAQPATTAQTDNTTALGFVTKNLNPRSTKSTDMNNWYMRDKQDQKQFRYYWRERAKKLCILPNKTPMFGAPSRKTV
;
A
#
# COMPACT_ATOMS: atom_id res chain seq x y z
N MET A 1 4.58 -11.22 -2.27
CA MET A 1 3.79 -11.81 -3.36
C MET A 1 3.02 -10.77 -4.20
N PRO A 2 2.16 -9.85 -3.69
CA PRO A 2 1.38 -8.93 -4.55
C PRO A 2 2.21 -8.08 -5.52
N VAL A 3 3.39 -7.63 -5.10
CA VAL A 3 4.29 -6.82 -5.95
C VAL A 3 4.84 -7.63 -7.13
N ALA A 4 5.32 -8.86 -6.89
CA ALA A 4 5.83 -9.73 -7.94
C ALA A 4 4.75 -10.08 -8.95
N LEU A 5 3.56 -10.47 -8.46
CA LEU A 5 2.41 -10.78 -9.32
C LEU A 5 1.98 -9.56 -10.16
N ASN A 6 1.94 -8.37 -9.56
CA ASN A 6 1.61 -7.14 -10.28
C ASN A 6 2.70 -6.75 -11.31
N ALA A 7 3.97 -7.02 -11.02
CA ALA A 7 5.05 -6.79 -12.00
C ALA A 7 4.90 -7.71 -13.22
N ILE A 8 4.61 -9.00 -13.02
CA ILE A 8 4.34 -9.95 -14.09
C ILE A 8 3.10 -9.53 -14.89
N ALA A 9 2.01 -9.19 -14.20
CA ALA A 9 0.77 -8.75 -14.83
C ALA A 9 0.93 -7.44 -15.64
N SER A 10 1.87 -6.57 -15.26
CA SER A 10 2.15 -5.34 -16.01
C SER A 10 2.77 -5.61 -17.40
N ASP A 11 3.43 -6.75 -17.58
CA ASP A 11 4.11 -7.14 -18.81
C ASP A 11 3.21 -8.00 -19.73
N GLN A 12 1.97 -8.33 -19.33
CA GLN A 12 1.12 -9.29 -20.04
C GLN A 12 0.73 -8.84 -21.47
N ALA A 13 0.69 -7.52 -21.74
CA ALA A 13 0.32 -7.00 -23.07
C ALA A 13 1.44 -7.19 -24.10
N ALA A 14 2.70 -7.28 -23.66
CA ALA A 14 3.87 -7.50 -24.51
C ALA A 14 4.90 -8.35 -23.74
N PRO A 15 4.61 -9.65 -23.50
CA PRO A 15 5.48 -10.50 -22.72
C PRO A 15 6.80 -10.78 -23.45
N THR A 16 7.87 -10.94 -22.68
CA THR A 16 9.20 -11.29 -23.16
C THR A 16 9.68 -12.57 -22.50
N GLU A 17 10.79 -13.14 -22.96
CA GLU A 17 11.44 -14.26 -22.26
C GLU A 17 11.77 -13.92 -20.81
N ALA A 18 12.21 -12.70 -20.53
CA ALA A 18 12.43 -12.23 -19.17
C ALA A 18 11.13 -12.20 -18.32
N THR A 19 9.97 -11.98 -18.94
CA THR A 19 8.67 -12.09 -18.25
C THR A 19 8.35 -13.55 -17.93
N LEU A 20 8.67 -14.47 -18.83
CA LEU A 20 8.52 -15.90 -18.59
C LEU A 20 9.42 -16.38 -17.44
N GLU A 21 10.70 -15.99 -17.44
CA GLU A 21 11.62 -16.31 -16.33
C GLU A 21 11.11 -15.82 -14.97
N LYS A 22 10.62 -14.57 -14.90
CA LYS A 22 10.01 -14.03 -13.69
C LYS A 22 8.79 -14.85 -13.24
N THR A 23 7.99 -15.31 -14.19
CA THR A 23 6.79 -16.12 -13.92
C THR A 23 7.17 -17.48 -13.36
N LEU A 24 8.14 -18.16 -13.99
CA LEU A 24 8.65 -19.45 -13.52
C LEU A 24 9.26 -19.33 -12.12
N TYR A 25 10.09 -18.31 -11.89
CA TYR A 25 10.65 -18.04 -10.56
C TYR A 25 9.55 -17.79 -9.50
N PHE A 26 8.49 -17.07 -9.86
CA PHE A 26 7.36 -16.86 -8.96
C PHE A 26 6.63 -18.17 -8.64
N LEU A 27 6.44 -19.04 -9.64
CA LEU A 27 5.82 -20.36 -9.44
C LEU A 27 6.69 -21.26 -8.57
N ASP A 28 7.99 -21.28 -8.79
CA ASP A 28 8.94 -22.03 -7.96
C ASP A 28 8.89 -21.57 -6.50
N TYR A 29 8.78 -20.25 -6.27
CA TYR A 29 8.59 -19.72 -4.92
C TYR A 29 7.29 -20.22 -4.29
N VAL A 30 6.18 -20.22 -5.03
CA VAL A 30 4.88 -20.71 -4.52
C VAL A 30 4.94 -22.20 -4.19
N VAL A 31 5.53 -23.01 -5.07
CA VAL A 31 5.69 -24.45 -4.86
C VAL A 31 6.62 -24.78 -3.68
N SER A 32 7.66 -23.97 -3.47
CA SER A 32 8.59 -24.17 -2.34
C SER A 32 8.03 -23.72 -0.99
N HIS A 33 6.86 -23.05 -0.97
CA HIS A 33 6.20 -22.59 0.26
C HIS A 33 4.74 -23.06 0.32
N PRO A 34 4.47 -24.39 0.25
CA PRO A 34 3.11 -24.93 0.19
C PRO A 34 2.32 -24.69 1.48
N ASP A 35 3.02 -24.54 2.60
CA ASP A 35 2.45 -24.37 3.94
C ASP A 35 2.26 -22.90 4.33
N ALA A 36 2.36 -21.97 3.36
CA ALA A 36 2.13 -20.56 3.63
C ALA A 36 0.68 -20.31 4.01
N VAL A 37 0.43 -19.93 5.27
CA VAL A 37 -0.90 -19.70 5.83
C VAL A 37 -1.18 -18.22 6.00
N LEU A 38 -2.35 -17.78 5.59
CA LEU A 38 -2.88 -16.46 5.92
C LEU A 38 -3.91 -16.62 7.05
N THR A 39 -3.59 -16.06 8.21
CA THR A 39 -4.46 -16.16 9.39
C THR A 39 -5.36 -14.95 9.49
N TYR A 40 -6.66 -15.19 9.66
CA TYR A 40 -7.66 -14.19 10.00
C TYR A 40 -8.10 -14.39 11.44
N ASN A 41 -7.92 -13.38 12.26
CA ASN A 41 -8.42 -13.36 13.62
C ASN A 41 -9.81 -12.71 13.65
N ALA A 42 -10.65 -13.18 14.58
CA ALA A 42 -11.93 -12.52 14.84
C ALA A 42 -11.73 -11.07 15.23
N SER A 43 -12.64 -10.19 14.83
CA SER A 43 -12.55 -8.76 15.08
C SER A 43 -13.93 -8.10 15.05
N ASP A 44 -14.01 -6.84 15.47
CA ASP A 44 -15.23 -6.01 15.40
C ASP A 44 -15.62 -5.61 13.96
N MET A 45 -14.98 -6.18 12.95
CA MET A 45 -15.20 -5.88 11.52
C MET A 45 -14.94 -4.42 11.15
N LEU A 46 -14.04 -3.73 11.86
CA LEU A 46 -13.64 -2.37 11.54
C LEU A 46 -12.53 -2.36 10.50
N LEU A 47 -12.78 -1.71 9.37
CA LEU A 47 -11.81 -1.63 8.28
C LEU A 47 -10.67 -0.68 8.63
N ASN A 48 -9.45 -1.15 8.44
CA ASN A 48 -8.22 -0.41 8.67
C ASN A 48 -7.27 -0.52 7.49
N LEU A 49 -6.38 0.47 7.39
CA LEU A 49 -5.51 0.66 6.26
C LEU A 49 -4.08 0.91 6.71
N ARG A 50 -3.12 0.21 6.09
CA ARG A 50 -1.69 0.54 6.14
C ARG A 50 -1.20 0.95 4.76
N SER A 51 -0.58 2.11 4.71
CA SER A 51 -0.02 2.68 3.48
C SER A 51 1.51 2.60 3.49
N ASP A 52 2.08 2.28 2.33
CA ASP A 52 3.51 2.27 2.06
C ASP A 52 3.75 2.71 0.61
N ALA A 53 4.89 3.29 0.32
CA ALA A 53 5.29 3.61 -1.03
C ALA A 53 6.73 3.18 -1.30
N SER A 54 7.00 2.83 -2.55
CA SER A 54 8.36 2.60 -3.04
C SER A 54 8.67 3.67 -4.08
N TYR A 55 9.58 4.58 -3.73
CA TYR A 55 9.97 5.70 -4.58
C TYR A 55 10.94 5.23 -5.66
N LEU A 56 10.66 5.58 -6.94
CA LEU A 56 11.48 5.26 -8.12
C LEU A 56 11.89 3.79 -8.24
N SER A 57 11.06 2.87 -7.79
CA SER A 57 11.34 1.43 -7.81
C SER A 57 10.95 0.74 -9.12
N GLU A 58 10.25 1.44 -10.00
CA GLU A 58 9.69 0.87 -11.21
C GLU A 58 10.39 1.38 -12.47
N PRO A 59 10.31 0.64 -13.59
CA PRO A 59 10.81 1.12 -14.89
C PRO A 59 10.23 2.49 -15.26
N LYS A 60 10.99 3.27 -16.03
CA LYS A 60 10.65 4.65 -16.44
C LYS A 60 10.49 5.61 -15.26
N VAL A 61 11.32 5.42 -14.20
CA VAL A 61 11.41 6.33 -13.04
C VAL A 61 10.05 6.49 -12.34
N ARG A 62 9.25 5.43 -12.27
CA ARG A 62 7.95 5.43 -11.59
C ARG A 62 8.05 4.88 -10.17
N SER A 63 7.08 5.23 -9.36
CA SER A 63 6.93 4.80 -7.98
C SER A 63 5.75 3.84 -7.84
N ARG A 64 5.75 3.04 -6.78
CA ARG A 64 4.67 2.09 -6.50
C ARG A 64 4.00 2.39 -5.17
N ALA A 65 2.68 2.32 -5.15
CA ALA A 65 1.87 2.40 -3.95
C ALA A 65 1.56 0.97 -3.45
N GLY A 66 1.87 0.70 -2.18
CA GLY A 66 1.52 -0.52 -1.47
C GLY A 66 0.46 -0.26 -0.40
N GLY A 67 -0.58 -1.07 -0.32
CA GLY A 67 -1.67 -0.96 0.65
C GLY A 67 -2.09 -2.32 1.19
N HIS A 68 -2.28 -2.37 2.51
CA HIS A 68 -2.78 -3.52 3.24
C HIS A 68 -4.03 -3.10 3.99
N PHE A 69 -5.16 -3.70 3.63
CA PHE A 69 -6.47 -3.46 4.24
C PHE A 69 -6.83 -4.70 5.06
N PHE A 70 -7.25 -4.49 6.28
CA PHE A 70 -7.54 -5.57 7.21
C PHE A 70 -8.63 -5.17 8.19
N MET A 71 -9.33 -6.16 8.74
CA MET A 71 -10.32 -5.97 9.79
C MET A 71 -9.65 -6.01 11.17
N SER A 72 -10.07 -5.16 12.08
CA SER A 72 -9.59 -5.13 13.45
C SER A 72 -10.66 -4.73 14.44
N ASP A 73 -10.28 -4.68 15.70
CA ASP A 73 -11.07 -4.15 16.82
C ASP A 73 -10.87 -2.63 16.96
N ASN A 74 -11.69 -2.01 17.78
CA ASN A 74 -11.57 -0.59 18.11
C ASN A 74 -10.46 -0.36 19.15
N ALA A 75 -9.21 -0.60 18.77
CA ALA A 75 -8.05 -0.45 19.63
C ALA A 75 -7.19 0.76 19.24
N LYS A 76 -6.47 1.31 20.22
CA LYS A 76 -5.52 2.42 19.98
C LYS A 76 -4.34 1.99 19.08
N TYR A 77 -3.89 0.76 19.25
CA TYR A 77 -2.83 0.15 18.43
C TYR A 77 -3.39 -1.11 17.81
N LEU A 78 -3.47 -1.10 16.49
CA LEU A 78 -4.06 -2.19 15.74
C LEU A 78 -3.05 -3.32 15.54
N ASP A 79 -3.44 -4.52 15.92
CA ASP A 79 -2.68 -5.72 15.61
C ASP A 79 -2.81 -6.10 14.13
N ASN A 80 -1.85 -6.90 13.65
CA ASN A 80 -1.89 -7.39 12.28
C ASN A 80 -2.97 -8.46 12.15
N ASN A 81 -3.77 -8.34 11.11
CA ASN A 81 -4.74 -9.35 10.72
C ASN A 81 -4.57 -9.69 9.24
N GLY A 82 -5.15 -10.80 8.81
CA GLY A 82 -5.17 -11.19 7.40
C GLY A 82 -5.71 -10.08 6.51
N ALA A 83 -5.11 -9.89 5.34
CA ALA A 83 -5.55 -8.88 4.40
C ALA A 83 -6.88 -9.25 3.77
N VAL A 84 -7.87 -8.37 3.83
CA VAL A 84 -9.10 -8.46 3.03
C VAL A 84 -8.88 -7.90 1.62
N LEU A 85 -7.94 -6.97 1.48
CA LEU A 85 -7.51 -6.41 0.22
C LEU A 85 -6.04 -6.00 0.30
N ASN A 86 -5.25 -6.33 -0.71
CA ASN A 86 -3.90 -5.81 -0.90
C ASN A 86 -3.83 -5.05 -2.21
N ILE A 87 -3.20 -3.87 -2.19
CA ILE A 87 -2.96 -3.06 -3.36
C ILE A 87 -1.45 -2.93 -3.57
N ALA A 88 -0.99 -3.18 -4.80
CA ALA A 88 0.38 -2.94 -5.24
C ALA A 88 0.30 -2.30 -6.63
N LYS A 89 0.06 -0.98 -6.69
CA LYS A 89 -0.23 -0.26 -7.93
C LYS A 89 0.88 0.76 -8.26
N ILE A 90 1.25 0.86 -9.54
CA ILE A 90 2.14 1.92 -10.02
C ILE A 90 1.43 3.27 -9.87
N ILE A 91 2.12 4.25 -9.31
CA ILE A 91 1.64 5.63 -9.21
C ILE A 91 1.76 6.26 -10.59
N CYS A 92 0.62 6.68 -11.16
CA CYS A 92 0.57 7.27 -12.50
C CYS A 92 1.06 8.73 -12.51
N ASN A 93 0.94 9.43 -11.38
CA ASN A 93 1.37 10.82 -11.26
C ASN A 93 2.89 10.92 -11.20
N VAL A 94 3.44 12.01 -11.71
CA VAL A 94 4.85 12.36 -11.49
C VAL A 94 5.03 12.70 -10.02
N VAL A 95 5.94 12.00 -9.35
CA VAL A 95 6.29 12.23 -7.95
C VAL A 95 7.73 12.73 -7.88
N THR A 96 7.95 13.79 -7.13
CA THR A 96 9.24 14.49 -7.08
C THR A 96 10.11 14.10 -5.88
N SER A 97 9.51 13.41 -4.90
CA SER A 97 10.19 12.98 -3.68
C SER A 97 9.57 11.71 -3.10
N ALA A 98 10.30 11.07 -2.18
CA ALA A 98 9.76 9.93 -1.42
C ALA A 98 8.51 10.32 -0.62
N SER A 99 8.46 11.54 -0.06
CA SER A 99 7.29 12.04 0.64
C SER A 99 6.09 12.22 -0.30
N ASP A 100 6.30 12.70 -1.53
CA ASP A 100 5.25 12.78 -2.55
C ASP A 100 4.71 11.39 -2.91
N ALA A 101 5.60 10.39 -3.02
CA ALA A 101 5.18 9.01 -3.28
C ALA A 101 4.27 8.48 -2.16
N GLU A 102 4.65 8.73 -0.89
CA GLU A 102 3.84 8.33 0.27
C GLU A 102 2.48 9.04 0.32
N ILE A 103 2.42 10.34 0.02
CA ILE A 103 1.17 11.10 -0.05
C ILE A 103 0.27 10.55 -1.16
N ASN A 104 0.81 10.32 -2.36
CA ASN A 104 0.04 9.74 -3.47
C ASN A 104 -0.44 8.32 -3.14
N ALA A 105 0.41 7.52 -2.49
CA ALA A 105 0.03 6.19 -2.04
C ALA A 105 -1.11 6.24 -1.03
N LEU A 106 -1.03 7.10 -0.03
CA LEU A 106 -2.07 7.29 0.98
C LEU A 106 -3.40 7.76 0.36
N PHE A 107 -3.32 8.73 -0.57
CA PHE A 107 -4.49 9.22 -1.31
C PHE A 107 -5.19 8.12 -2.12
N ILE A 108 -4.44 7.32 -2.89
CA ILE A 108 -4.99 6.22 -3.69
C ILE A 108 -5.78 5.26 -2.78
N LYS A 109 -5.23 4.96 -1.61
CA LYS A 109 -5.85 4.02 -0.68
C LYS A 109 -7.04 4.60 0.06
N THR A 110 -6.97 5.87 0.48
CA THR A 110 -8.11 6.57 1.05
C THR A 110 -9.32 6.48 0.11
N ARG A 111 -9.10 6.69 -1.19
CA ARG A 111 -10.16 6.56 -2.20
C ARG A 111 -10.70 5.13 -2.33
N GLN A 112 -9.86 4.11 -2.20
CA GLN A 112 -10.29 2.71 -2.27
C GLN A 112 -11.04 2.26 -1.01
N THR A 113 -10.74 2.86 0.13
CA THR A 113 -11.37 2.54 1.41
C THR A 113 -12.83 2.96 1.46
N ILE A 114 -13.17 4.11 0.89
CA ILE A 114 -14.53 4.67 0.98
C ILE A 114 -15.62 3.71 0.50
N PRO A 115 -15.56 3.16 -0.72
CA PRO A 115 -16.57 2.20 -1.18
C PRO A 115 -16.58 0.91 -0.36
N ALA A 116 -15.44 0.49 0.18
CA ALA A 116 -15.37 -0.69 1.05
C ALA A 116 -16.06 -0.44 2.40
N CYS A 117 -15.95 0.76 2.97
CA CYS A 117 -16.69 1.13 4.17
C CYS A 117 -18.20 1.13 3.93
N TYR A 118 -18.67 1.73 2.84
CA TYR A 118 -20.09 1.70 2.49
C TYR A 118 -20.63 0.28 2.34
N LEU A 119 -19.86 -0.60 1.68
CA LEU A 119 -20.24 -2.01 1.57
C LEU A 119 -20.38 -2.68 2.94
N LEU A 120 -19.43 -2.45 3.85
CA LEU A 120 -19.48 -3.01 5.20
C LEU A 120 -20.66 -2.47 6.00
N GLU A 121 -20.99 -1.18 5.86
CA GLU A 121 -22.15 -0.57 6.49
C GLU A 121 -23.47 -1.18 5.97
N GLU A 122 -23.59 -1.39 4.66
CA GLU A 122 -24.74 -2.08 4.06
C GLU A 122 -24.86 -3.54 4.52
N MET A 123 -23.74 -4.18 4.84
CA MET A 123 -23.71 -5.52 5.44
C MET A 123 -24.04 -5.53 6.94
N GLY A 124 -24.31 -4.37 7.55
CA GLY A 124 -24.68 -4.23 8.96
C GLY A 124 -23.50 -3.96 9.90
N HIS A 125 -22.30 -3.73 9.38
CA HIS A 125 -21.10 -3.43 10.16
C HIS A 125 -20.81 -1.92 10.14
N ALA A 126 -21.30 -1.19 11.13
CA ALA A 126 -21.05 0.26 11.25
C ALA A 126 -19.56 0.58 11.26
N GLN A 127 -19.15 1.53 10.42
CA GLN A 127 -17.77 1.93 10.28
C GLN A 127 -17.51 3.28 10.96
N PRO A 128 -16.76 3.33 12.08
CA PRO A 128 -16.24 4.59 12.63
C PRO A 128 -15.17 5.16 11.68
N ALA A 129 -14.58 6.30 12.06
CA ALA A 129 -13.48 6.86 11.28
C ALA A 129 -12.38 5.81 11.00
N THR A 130 -12.21 5.46 9.73
CA THR A 130 -11.22 4.46 9.31
C THR A 130 -9.82 4.90 9.68
N THR A 131 -9.09 4.02 10.34
CA THR A 131 -7.73 4.29 10.77
C THR A 131 -6.75 4.02 9.63
N ALA A 132 -6.01 5.05 9.22
CA ALA A 132 -5.02 4.98 8.15
C ALA A 132 -3.60 5.23 8.68
N GLN A 133 -2.75 4.21 8.61
CA GLN A 133 -1.36 4.27 9.07
C GLN A 133 -0.41 4.67 7.95
N THR A 134 0.47 5.63 8.24
CA THR A 134 1.67 5.95 7.44
C THR A 134 2.92 5.92 8.30
N ASP A 135 4.10 5.70 7.70
CA ASP A 135 5.41 5.83 8.36
C ASP A 135 6.12 7.13 7.99
N ASN A 136 5.47 7.99 7.19
CA ASN A 136 6.01 9.29 6.80
C ASN A 136 5.39 10.42 7.63
N THR A 137 6.21 11.02 8.49
CA THR A 137 5.79 12.15 9.35
C THR A 137 5.44 13.40 8.55
N THR A 138 6.08 13.63 7.41
CA THR A 138 5.79 14.74 6.51
C THR A 138 4.41 14.58 5.88
N ALA A 139 4.09 13.37 5.38
CA ALA A 139 2.76 13.06 4.85
C ALA A 139 1.67 13.26 5.91
N LEU A 140 1.91 12.79 7.14
CA LEU A 140 0.99 13.02 8.24
C LEU A 140 0.83 14.51 8.54
N GLY A 141 1.93 15.28 8.61
CA GLY A 141 1.91 16.72 8.88
C GLY A 141 1.09 17.49 7.85
N PHE A 142 1.15 17.11 6.59
CA PHE A 142 0.32 17.70 5.53
C PHE A 142 -1.17 17.39 5.71
N VAL A 143 -1.51 16.16 6.06
CA VAL A 143 -2.91 15.77 6.25
C VAL A 143 -3.50 16.39 7.52
N THR A 144 -2.74 16.46 8.61
CA THR A 144 -3.21 17.00 9.90
C THR A 144 -3.16 18.54 10.03
N LYS A 145 -2.89 19.26 8.94
CA LYS A 145 -2.79 20.74 8.89
C LYS A 145 -1.59 21.34 9.65
N ASN A 146 -0.67 20.53 10.10
CA ASN A 146 0.54 21.01 10.80
C ASN A 146 1.59 21.59 9.84
N LEU A 147 1.51 21.25 8.55
CA LEU A 147 2.41 21.73 7.51
C LEU A 147 1.60 22.28 6.32
N ASN A 148 2.08 23.39 5.76
CA ASN A 148 1.55 23.91 4.50
C ASN A 148 2.39 23.37 3.34
N PRO A 149 1.79 22.71 2.35
CA PRO A 149 2.52 22.21 1.21
C PRO A 149 3.12 23.38 0.39
N ARG A 150 4.38 23.24 0.00
CA ARG A 150 5.01 24.04 -1.05
C ARG A 150 5.20 23.23 -2.32
N SER A 151 4.32 22.27 -2.55
CA SER A 151 4.45 21.25 -3.60
C SER A 151 3.66 21.60 -4.86
N THR A 152 3.66 20.69 -5.82
CA THR A 152 2.91 20.84 -7.07
C THR A 152 1.40 20.83 -6.82
N LYS A 153 0.62 21.52 -7.66
CA LYS A 153 -0.84 21.62 -7.55
C LYS A 153 -1.55 20.26 -7.42
N SER A 154 -1.03 19.21 -8.05
CA SER A 154 -1.62 17.87 -7.96
C SER A 154 -1.45 17.24 -6.57
N THR A 155 -0.30 17.41 -5.96
CA THR A 155 -0.04 16.95 -4.59
C THR A 155 -0.87 17.74 -3.58
N ASP A 156 -1.06 19.04 -3.83
CA ASP A 156 -1.91 19.90 -3.00
C ASP A 156 -3.37 19.41 -3.01
N MET A 157 -3.93 19.08 -4.16
CA MET A 157 -5.29 18.55 -4.26
C MET A 157 -5.45 17.22 -3.49
N ASN A 158 -4.46 16.32 -3.57
CA ASN A 158 -4.49 15.07 -2.82
C ASN A 158 -4.47 15.32 -1.30
N ASN A 159 -3.66 16.28 -0.85
CA ASN A 159 -3.60 16.69 0.55
C ASN A 159 -4.93 17.29 1.02
N TRP A 160 -5.52 18.21 0.24
CA TRP A 160 -6.80 18.81 0.55
C TRP A 160 -7.92 17.78 0.63
N TYR A 161 -7.96 16.83 -0.30
CA TYR A 161 -8.91 15.72 -0.27
C TYR A 161 -8.81 14.90 1.03
N MET A 162 -7.59 14.52 1.43
CA MET A 162 -7.39 13.74 2.64
C MET A 162 -7.74 14.53 3.91
N ARG A 163 -7.42 15.84 3.94
CA ARG A 163 -7.84 16.75 5.03
C ARG A 163 -9.35 16.82 5.14
N ASP A 164 -10.04 17.01 4.01
CA ASP A 164 -11.50 17.04 3.97
C ASP A 164 -12.09 15.75 4.55
N LYS A 165 -11.56 14.59 4.19
CA LYS A 165 -11.99 13.30 4.73
C LYS A 165 -11.72 13.14 6.22
N GLN A 166 -10.65 13.72 6.73
CA GLN A 166 -10.37 13.76 8.16
C GLN A 166 -11.32 14.72 8.89
N ASP A 167 -11.58 15.90 8.34
CA ASP A 167 -12.51 16.88 8.91
C ASP A 167 -13.94 16.35 8.95
N GLN A 168 -14.36 15.57 7.93
CA GLN A 168 -15.62 14.82 7.89
C GLN A 168 -15.67 13.63 8.86
N LYS A 169 -14.59 13.34 9.60
CA LYS A 169 -14.46 12.20 10.50
C LYS A 169 -14.61 10.83 9.80
N GLN A 170 -14.37 10.76 8.51
CA GLN A 170 -14.34 9.50 7.77
C GLN A 170 -13.01 8.78 7.93
N PHE A 171 -11.92 9.52 8.19
CA PHE A 171 -10.58 8.97 8.39
C PHE A 171 -9.89 9.55 9.61
N ARG A 172 -9.02 8.73 10.21
CA ARG A 172 -8.07 9.11 11.24
C ARG A 172 -6.67 8.69 10.80
N TYR A 173 -5.85 9.62 10.36
CA TYR A 173 -4.47 9.35 9.96
C TYR A 173 -3.55 9.36 11.17
N TYR A 174 -2.62 8.39 11.25
CA TYR A 174 -1.64 8.33 12.32
C TYR A 174 -0.29 7.81 11.82
N TRP A 175 0.74 8.21 12.52
CA TRP A 175 2.09 7.74 12.27
C TRP A 175 2.42 6.52 13.14
N ARG A 176 3.14 5.56 12.55
CA ARG A 176 3.75 4.46 13.25
C ARG A 176 5.08 4.11 12.61
N GLU A 177 6.08 3.82 13.45
CA GLU A 177 7.42 3.48 13.02
C GLU A 177 7.44 2.26 12.07
N ARG A 178 8.30 2.31 11.05
CA ARG A 178 8.39 1.28 10.00
C ARG A 178 8.72 -0.11 10.56
N ALA A 179 9.58 -0.20 11.58
CA ALA A 179 9.95 -1.46 12.21
C ALA A 179 8.76 -2.24 12.83
N LYS A 180 7.68 -1.52 13.16
CA LYS A 180 6.43 -2.09 13.72
C LYS A 180 5.34 -2.24 12.66
N LYS A 181 5.64 -1.95 11.40
CA LYS A 181 4.73 -2.03 10.26
C LYS A 181 4.94 -3.35 9.53
N LEU A 182 3.86 -4.03 9.19
CA LEU A 182 3.94 -5.14 8.25
C LEU A 182 4.54 -4.63 6.95
N CYS A 183 5.63 -5.25 6.48
CA CYS A 183 6.26 -4.87 5.22
C CYS A 183 5.33 -5.23 4.06
N ILE A 184 4.64 -4.24 3.51
CA ILE A 184 3.71 -4.41 2.38
C ILE A 184 4.48 -4.49 1.07
N LEU A 185 5.56 -3.71 0.99
CA LEU A 185 6.48 -3.73 -0.13
C LEU A 185 7.81 -4.34 0.32
N PRO A 186 8.40 -5.25 -0.46
CA PRO A 186 9.70 -5.82 -0.10
C PRO A 186 10.73 -4.70 -0.02
N ASN A 187 11.52 -4.69 1.06
CA ASN A 187 12.71 -3.86 1.12
C ASN A 187 13.58 -4.18 -0.09
N LYS A 188 13.92 -3.19 -0.86
CA LYS A 188 14.93 -3.02 -1.94
C LYS A 188 15.77 -4.24 -2.41
N THR A 189 15.62 -5.40 -1.81
CA THR A 189 16.22 -6.64 -2.32
C THR A 189 15.34 -7.08 -3.48
N PRO A 190 15.80 -7.04 -4.72
CA PRO A 190 15.02 -7.54 -5.85
C PRO A 190 14.65 -8.99 -5.55
N MET A 191 13.37 -9.32 -5.56
CA MET A 191 12.89 -10.71 -5.50
C MET A 191 13.52 -11.54 -6.63
N PHE A 192 14.00 -10.85 -7.64
CA PHE A 192 14.78 -11.35 -8.76
C PHE A 192 16.22 -10.87 -8.58
N GLY A 193 17.04 -11.67 -7.87
CA GLY A 193 18.49 -11.51 -7.86
C GLY A 193 18.99 -11.55 -9.30
N ALA A 194 19.92 -10.66 -9.66
CA ALA A 194 20.64 -10.81 -10.92
C ALA A 194 21.23 -12.21 -10.95
N PRO A 195 21.09 -12.97 -12.06
CA PRO A 195 21.68 -14.29 -12.18
C PRO A 195 23.19 -14.15 -11.91
N SER A 196 23.69 -14.86 -10.90
CA SER A 196 25.12 -14.98 -10.69
C SER A 196 25.71 -15.58 -11.96
N ARG A 197 26.49 -14.80 -12.70
CA ARG A 197 27.30 -15.33 -13.81
C ARG A 197 28.17 -16.42 -13.20
N LYS A 198 27.78 -17.67 -13.40
CA LYS A 198 28.74 -18.79 -13.29
C LYS A 198 29.66 -18.65 -14.50
N THR A 199 30.84 -18.15 -14.25
CA THR A 199 31.98 -18.30 -15.17
C THR A 199 32.25 -19.79 -15.31
N VAL A 200 32.13 -20.30 -16.51
CA VAL A 200 32.66 -21.58 -16.95
C VAL A 200 34.13 -21.35 -17.26
#